data_7eda35365cfed98e3cc6950b1b415f6b
#
_entry.id   7eda35365cfed98e3cc6950b1b415f6b
#
_cell.length_a   1.000
_cell.length_b   1.000
_cell.length_c   1.000
_cell.angle_alpha   90.00
_cell.angle_beta   90.00
_cell.angle_gamma   90.00
#
_symmetry.space_group_name_H-M   'P 1'
#
loop_
_entity.id
_entity.type
_entity.pdbx_description
1 polymer ?
#
loop_
_entity_poly.entity_id
_entity_poly.type
_entity_poly.pdbx_seq_one_letter_code
_entity_poly.pdbx_strand_id
1 'polypeptide(L)'
;MTRKERDNRKTDRAWENVYQRLEKDGLLDHKEKNSIIPYGDMRRPPLWKIISATAAMLVFCIYLSTIYFNQTNKETDRNLLTRQNMETTTLATTLEDGSIVYLAGNAAIHYPEHFQADKREISLQGNALFDIAGNRQRPFLIETEDTRIEVLGTAFNVKSDNTQPFELSVQRGMVKVTLKQSGQDVYVKA
;
A
#
# COMPACT_ATOMS: atom_id res chain seq x y z
N MET A 1 -45.63 77.34 -9.72
CA MET A 1 -44.63 76.89 -8.72
C MET A 1 -45.40 76.32 -7.53
N THR A 2 -45.44 75.06 -7.39
CA THR A 2 -46.29 74.35 -6.42
C THR A 2 -45.72 74.42 -4.99
N ARG A 3 -46.62 74.36 -4.00
CA ARG A 3 -46.27 74.42 -2.57
C ARG A 3 -45.19 73.38 -2.20
N LYS A 4 -45.18 72.24 -2.86
CA LYS A 4 -44.22 71.11 -2.67
C LYS A 4 -42.80 71.48 -3.14
N GLU A 5 -42.65 72.26 -4.20
CA GLU A 5 -41.32 72.70 -4.68
C GLU A 5 -40.67 73.75 -3.78
N ARG A 6 -41.49 74.56 -3.03
CA ARG A 6 -40.98 75.47 -2.05
C ARG A 6 -40.49 74.78 -0.78
N ASP A 7 -41.14 73.73 -0.36
CA ASP A 7 -40.75 73.02 0.83
C ASP A 7 -39.45 72.22 0.55
N ASN A 8 -39.29 71.59 -0.59
CA ASN A 8 -38.03 70.91 -0.94
C ASN A 8 -36.84 71.87 -0.95
N ARG A 9 -37.01 73.09 -1.53
CA ARG A 9 -35.92 74.07 -1.55
C ARG A 9 -35.54 74.62 -0.17
N LYS A 10 -36.47 74.68 0.76
CA LYS A 10 -36.17 75.06 2.16
C LYS A 10 -35.41 73.93 2.88
N THR A 11 -35.77 72.66 2.61
CA THR A 11 -35.12 71.51 3.17
C THR A 11 -33.70 71.39 2.65
N ASP A 12 -33.49 71.55 1.34
CA ASP A 12 -32.15 71.47 0.72
C ASP A 12 -31.20 72.55 1.26
N ARG A 13 -31.72 73.81 1.46
CA ARG A 13 -30.91 74.87 2.07
C ARG A 13 -30.61 74.64 3.53
N ALA A 14 -31.50 74.00 4.26
CA ALA A 14 -31.26 73.61 5.64
C ALA A 14 -30.17 72.54 5.75
N TRP A 15 -30.19 71.55 4.88
CA TRP A 15 -29.16 70.55 4.81
C TRP A 15 -27.81 71.13 4.41
N GLU A 16 -27.75 72.01 3.44
CA GLU A 16 -26.52 72.68 3.01
C GLU A 16 -25.86 73.43 4.18
N ASN A 17 -26.66 74.18 4.97
CA ASN A 17 -26.15 74.86 6.14
C ASN A 17 -25.64 73.93 7.25
N VAL A 18 -26.23 72.74 7.37
CA VAL A 18 -25.78 71.73 8.32
C VAL A 18 -24.48 71.16 7.85
N TYR A 19 -24.34 70.81 6.57
CA TYR A 19 -23.09 70.29 5.99
C TYR A 19 -21.94 71.28 6.14
N GLN A 20 -22.14 72.58 5.84
CA GLN A 20 -21.11 73.59 6.00
C GLN A 20 -20.69 73.81 7.46
N ARG A 21 -21.58 73.61 8.42
CA ARG A 21 -21.24 73.67 9.85
C ARG A 21 -20.42 72.46 10.27
N LEU A 22 -20.81 71.26 9.85
CA LEU A 22 -20.10 70.03 10.16
C LEU A 22 -18.70 70.05 9.57
N GLU A 23 -18.54 70.64 8.38
CA GLU A 23 -17.23 70.76 7.72
C GLU A 23 -16.37 71.84 8.48
N LYS A 24 -16.94 72.92 8.90
CA LYS A 24 -16.25 73.99 9.66
C LYS A 24 -15.82 73.55 11.05
N ASP A 25 -16.61 72.69 11.67
CA ASP A 25 -16.34 72.11 12.99
C ASP A 25 -15.42 70.87 12.92
N GLY A 26 -14.94 70.50 11.74
CA GLY A 26 -13.99 69.36 11.54
C GLY A 26 -14.60 68.00 11.83
N LEU A 27 -15.93 67.92 11.91
CA LEU A 27 -16.63 66.66 12.21
C LEU A 27 -16.87 65.76 10.97
N LEU A 28 -16.64 66.32 9.77
CA LEU A 28 -16.60 65.51 8.53
C LEU A 28 -15.13 65.19 8.21
N ASP A 29 -14.72 64.00 8.55
CA ASP A 29 -13.42 63.52 8.16
C ASP A 29 -13.44 63.23 6.63
N HIS A 30 -12.84 64.17 5.88
CA HIS A 30 -12.65 64.02 4.42
C HIS A 30 -11.65 62.95 4.03
N LYS A 31 -11.46 61.92 4.87
CA LYS A 31 -10.51 60.84 4.59
C LYS A 31 -11.17 59.52 4.28
N GLU A 32 -12.23 59.56 3.48
CA GLU A 32 -12.53 58.42 2.62
C GLU A 32 -12.52 58.85 1.17
N LYS A 33 -11.36 59.29 0.67
CA LYS A 33 -11.03 59.08 -0.71
C LYS A 33 -10.99 57.59 -0.92
N ASN A 34 -12.10 57.03 -1.46
CA ASN A 34 -12.15 55.76 -2.17
C ASN A 34 -10.78 55.16 -2.41
N SER A 35 -10.23 54.43 -1.42
CA SER A 35 -9.38 53.31 -1.75
C SER A 35 -10.33 52.25 -2.29
N ILE A 36 -10.78 52.44 -3.53
CA ILE A 36 -11.17 51.32 -4.37
C ILE A 36 -9.88 50.49 -4.38
N ILE A 37 -9.84 49.49 -3.50
CA ILE A 37 -8.87 48.41 -3.62
C ILE A 37 -9.06 47.94 -5.05
N PRO A 38 -8.08 48.13 -5.95
CA PRO A 38 -8.23 47.57 -7.28
C PRO A 38 -8.43 46.10 -7.02
N TYR A 39 -9.61 45.59 -7.29
CA TYR A 39 -9.88 44.17 -7.35
C TYR A 39 -8.89 43.66 -8.40
N GLY A 40 -7.72 43.20 -7.90
CA GLY A 40 -6.64 42.78 -8.75
C GLY A 40 -7.27 41.83 -9.75
N ASP A 41 -7.07 42.14 -11.01
CA ASP A 41 -7.51 41.33 -12.12
C ASP A 41 -6.99 39.92 -11.85
N MET A 42 -7.79 39.12 -11.13
CA MET A 42 -7.52 37.69 -10.97
C MET A 42 -7.68 37.13 -12.37
N ARG A 43 -6.62 37.31 -13.18
CA ARG A 43 -6.48 36.58 -14.44
C ARG A 43 -6.61 35.13 -14.08
N ARG A 44 -7.83 34.62 -14.25
CA ARG A 44 -8.09 33.18 -14.08
C ARG A 44 -7.05 32.47 -14.95
N PRO A 45 -6.17 31.64 -14.36
CA PRO A 45 -5.18 30.96 -15.17
C PRO A 45 -5.94 30.23 -16.29
N PRO A 46 -5.47 30.30 -17.53
CA PRO A 46 -6.19 29.69 -18.63
C PRO A 46 -6.42 28.22 -18.28
N LEU A 47 -7.65 27.74 -18.40
CA LEU A 47 -8.10 26.39 -18.03
C LEU A 47 -7.15 25.30 -18.55
N TRP A 48 -6.53 25.54 -19.69
CA TRP A 48 -5.50 24.67 -20.23
C TRP A 48 -4.31 24.45 -19.25
N LYS A 49 -3.79 25.50 -18.58
CA LYS A 49 -2.67 25.33 -17.63
C LYS A 49 -3.07 24.50 -16.40
N ILE A 50 -4.33 24.57 -15.99
CA ILE A 50 -4.87 23.73 -14.90
C ILE A 50 -5.01 22.29 -15.39
N ILE A 51 -5.53 22.06 -16.59
CA ILE A 51 -5.71 20.74 -17.19
C ILE A 51 -4.34 20.08 -17.42
N SER A 52 -3.33 20.82 -17.91
CA SER A 52 -1.98 20.27 -18.10
C SER A 52 -1.30 19.88 -16.79
N ALA A 53 -1.51 20.65 -15.70
CA ALA A 53 -0.96 20.33 -14.39
C ALA A 53 -1.58 19.06 -13.79
N THR A 54 -2.91 18.88 -13.94
CA THR A 54 -3.60 17.67 -13.45
C THR A 54 -3.20 16.44 -14.24
N ALA A 55 -3.06 16.56 -15.56
CA ALA A 55 -2.59 15.45 -16.41
C ALA A 55 -1.16 15.02 -16.05
N ALA A 56 -0.25 15.98 -15.83
CA ALA A 56 1.12 15.68 -15.41
C ALA A 56 1.16 14.97 -14.04
N MET A 57 0.29 15.38 -13.10
CA MET A 57 0.20 14.74 -11.79
C MET A 57 -0.31 13.29 -11.88
N LEU A 58 -1.30 13.03 -12.74
CA LEU A 58 -1.80 11.67 -12.98
C LEU A 58 -0.72 10.78 -13.61
N VAL A 59 -0.01 11.27 -14.63
CA VAL A 59 1.11 10.53 -15.24
C VAL A 59 2.20 10.24 -14.21
N PHE A 60 2.53 11.20 -13.35
CA PHE A 60 3.50 11.02 -12.28
C PHE A 60 3.04 9.99 -11.23
N CYS A 61 1.77 10.01 -10.83
CA CYS A 61 1.20 9.01 -9.93
C CYS A 61 1.21 7.59 -10.55
N ILE A 62 0.87 7.48 -11.84
CA ILE A 62 0.94 6.20 -12.57
C ILE A 62 2.40 5.73 -12.64
N TYR A 63 3.35 6.62 -12.93
CA TYR A 63 4.78 6.31 -12.96
C TYR A 63 5.30 5.83 -11.61
N LEU A 64 4.95 6.53 -10.52
CA LEU A 64 5.30 6.09 -9.17
C LEU A 64 4.63 4.75 -8.81
N SER A 65 3.36 4.57 -9.20
CA SER A 65 2.64 3.30 -9.00
C SER A 65 3.31 2.16 -9.76
N THR A 66 3.75 2.37 -11.00
CA THR A 66 4.47 1.32 -11.77
C THR A 66 5.82 1.00 -11.16
N ILE A 67 6.57 2.01 -10.66
CA ILE A 67 7.83 1.76 -9.94
C ILE A 67 7.57 0.98 -8.66
N TYR A 68 6.58 1.40 -7.85
CA TYR A 68 6.23 0.73 -6.61
C TYR A 68 5.77 -0.72 -6.85
N PHE A 69 4.92 -0.93 -7.85
CA PHE A 69 4.45 -2.27 -8.23
C PHE A 69 5.56 -3.15 -8.82
N ASN A 70 6.48 -2.55 -9.61
CA ASN A 70 7.63 -3.28 -10.17
C ASN A 70 8.68 -3.61 -9.10
N GLN A 71 8.74 -2.81 -8.02
CA GLN A 71 9.65 -3.07 -6.90
C GLN A 71 9.16 -4.22 -6.02
N THR A 72 7.84 -4.41 -5.91
CA THR A 72 7.23 -5.56 -5.21
C THR A 72 7.30 -6.83 -6.03
N ASN A 73 7.38 -6.74 -7.35
CA ASN A 73 7.52 -7.89 -8.28
C ASN A 73 8.96 -8.16 -8.72
N LYS A 74 9.97 -7.48 -8.18
CA LYS A 74 11.32 -8.00 -8.21
C LYS A 74 11.32 -9.26 -7.32
N GLU A 75 10.80 -10.35 -7.86
CA GLU A 75 11.41 -11.63 -7.57
C GLU A 75 12.88 -11.41 -7.87
N THR A 76 13.62 -11.16 -6.81
CA THR A 76 15.07 -11.12 -6.84
C THR A 76 15.46 -12.36 -7.59
N ASP A 77 16.26 -12.20 -8.63
CA ASP A 77 16.96 -13.28 -9.33
C ASP A 77 17.83 -13.97 -8.26
N ARG A 78 17.15 -14.79 -7.44
CA ARG A 78 17.76 -15.48 -6.31
C ARG A 78 18.45 -16.65 -6.93
N ASN A 79 19.72 -16.78 -6.70
CA ASN A 79 20.42 -18.02 -6.93
C ASN A 79 19.68 -19.12 -6.15
N LEU A 80 18.69 -19.74 -6.81
CA LEU A 80 17.92 -20.84 -6.22
C LEU A 80 18.79 -22.08 -6.29
N LEU A 81 19.06 -22.63 -5.14
CA LEU A 81 19.65 -23.92 -4.99
C LEU A 81 18.56 -24.99 -5.18
N THR A 82 18.88 -26.03 -5.92
CA THR A 82 17.99 -27.18 -6.09
C THR A 82 18.63 -28.39 -5.40
N ARG A 83 17.85 -29.06 -4.56
CA ARG A 83 18.18 -30.38 -4.04
C ARG A 83 17.12 -31.37 -4.45
N GLN A 84 17.51 -32.34 -5.24
CA GLN A 84 16.65 -33.41 -5.72
C GLN A 84 17.17 -34.75 -5.21
N ASN A 85 16.28 -35.57 -4.71
CA ASN A 85 16.57 -36.95 -4.35
C ASN A 85 16.21 -37.88 -5.53
N MET A 86 17.21 -38.38 -6.23
CA MET A 86 17.01 -39.32 -7.35
C MET A 86 17.00 -40.79 -6.92
N GLU A 87 17.26 -41.03 -5.61
CA GLU A 87 17.32 -42.39 -5.06
C GLU A 87 16.00 -42.76 -4.38
N THR A 88 15.84 -44.04 -4.07
CA THR A 88 14.69 -44.55 -3.30
C THR A 88 14.85 -44.34 -1.79
N THR A 89 16.07 -44.04 -1.33
CA THR A 89 16.40 -43.76 0.08
C THR A 89 16.07 -42.30 0.43
N THR A 90 15.92 -41.99 1.72
CA THR A 90 15.66 -40.62 2.16
C THR A 90 16.92 -39.77 2.12
N LEU A 91 16.87 -38.61 1.48
CA LEU A 91 17.95 -37.63 1.45
C LEU A 91 17.70 -36.52 2.49
N ALA A 92 18.59 -36.40 3.49
CA ALA A 92 18.55 -35.31 4.45
C ALA A 92 19.32 -34.07 3.96
N THR A 93 18.73 -32.89 4.06
CA THR A 93 19.33 -31.60 3.71
C THR A 93 19.14 -30.64 4.84
N THR A 94 20.25 -30.02 5.32
CA THR A 94 20.20 -28.95 6.33
C THR A 94 20.21 -27.58 5.62
N LEU A 95 19.30 -26.71 6.00
CA LEU A 95 19.20 -25.37 5.49
C LEU A 95 20.01 -24.37 6.36
N GLU A 96 20.22 -23.14 5.87
CA GLU A 96 21.04 -22.14 6.57
C GLU A 96 20.50 -21.75 7.97
N ASP A 97 19.18 -21.86 8.18
CA ASP A 97 18.52 -21.56 9.45
C ASP A 97 18.56 -22.68 10.48
N GLY A 98 19.23 -23.79 10.15
CA GLY A 98 19.29 -25.00 10.97
C GLY A 98 18.10 -25.92 10.83
N SER A 99 17.13 -25.62 9.96
CA SER A 99 16.03 -26.52 9.61
C SER A 99 16.55 -27.71 8.82
N ILE A 100 15.92 -28.86 9.01
CA ILE A 100 16.27 -30.11 8.30
C ILE A 100 15.08 -30.56 7.47
N VAL A 101 15.34 -30.86 6.21
CA VAL A 101 14.37 -31.42 5.28
C VAL A 101 14.80 -32.83 4.87
N TYR A 102 13.91 -33.78 5.05
CA TYR A 102 14.11 -35.18 4.64
C TYR A 102 13.28 -35.45 3.39
N LEU A 103 13.93 -35.47 2.25
CA LEU A 103 13.29 -35.69 0.95
C LEU A 103 13.08 -37.20 0.69
N ALA A 104 11.87 -37.59 0.39
CA ALA A 104 11.55 -38.92 -0.10
C ALA A 104 12.13 -39.14 -1.52
N GLY A 105 12.08 -40.35 -2.02
CA GLY A 105 12.51 -40.65 -3.39
C GLY A 105 11.76 -39.82 -4.42
N ASN A 106 12.45 -39.33 -5.43
CA ASN A 106 11.94 -38.44 -6.49
C ASN A 106 11.43 -37.07 -6.02
N ALA A 107 11.62 -36.69 -4.75
CA ALA A 107 11.28 -35.36 -4.26
C ALA A 107 12.39 -34.34 -4.54
N ALA A 108 12.01 -33.10 -4.69
CA ALA A 108 12.91 -31.96 -4.88
C ALA A 108 12.47 -30.73 -4.07
N ILE A 109 13.47 -29.98 -3.59
CA ILE A 109 13.25 -28.64 -3.04
C ILE A 109 14.07 -27.62 -3.80
N HIS A 110 13.47 -26.42 -3.96
CA HIS A 110 14.15 -25.23 -4.44
C HIS A 110 14.12 -24.18 -3.35
N TYR A 111 15.27 -23.63 -3.01
CA TYR A 111 15.40 -22.67 -1.92
C TYR A 111 16.54 -21.68 -2.22
N PRO A 112 16.48 -20.44 -1.72
CA PRO A 112 17.56 -19.48 -1.91
C PRO A 112 18.77 -19.86 -1.06
N GLU A 113 19.97 -19.50 -1.50
CA GLU A 113 21.19 -19.67 -0.73
C GLU A 113 21.08 -18.96 0.64
N HIS A 114 20.45 -17.78 0.66
CA HIS A 114 20.17 -17.01 1.86
C HIS A 114 18.69 -16.63 1.92
N PHE A 115 18.04 -16.91 3.04
CA PHE A 115 16.65 -16.53 3.28
C PHE A 115 16.51 -15.02 3.48
N GLN A 116 15.34 -14.47 3.17
CA GLN A 116 15.02 -13.06 3.41
C GLN A 116 15.00 -12.75 4.91
N ALA A 117 15.07 -11.43 5.23
CA ALA A 117 15.06 -10.98 6.62
C ALA A 117 13.71 -11.23 7.33
N ASP A 118 12.61 -11.23 6.56
CA ASP A 118 11.23 -11.31 7.03
C ASP A 118 10.59 -12.69 6.91
N LYS A 119 11.13 -13.56 6.04
CA LYS A 119 10.58 -14.91 5.78
C LYS A 119 11.64 -15.91 5.31
N ARG A 120 11.34 -17.19 5.46
CA ARG A 120 12.11 -18.31 4.94
C ARG A 120 11.22 -19.06 3.96
N GLU A 121 11.51 -19.00 2.68
CA GLU A 121 10.62 -19.52 1.64
C GLU A 121 11.33 -20.55 0.78
N ILE A 122 10.67 -21.69 0.57
CA ILE A 122 11.13 -22.79 -0.32
C ILE A 122 9.97 -23.27 -1.16
N SER A 123 10.26 -23.97 -2.25
CA SER A 123 9.25 -24.77 -2.94
C SER A 123 9.55 -26.26 -2.84
N LEU A 124 8.50 -27.08 -2.73
CA LEU A 124 8.55 -28.52 -2.63
C LEU A 124 7.84 -29.18 -3.82
N GLN A 125 8.47 -30.14 -4.41
CA GLN A 125 7.87 -31.09 -5.34
C GLN A 125 8.02 -32.52 -4.76
N GLY A 126 6.91 -33.26 -4.62
CA GLY A 126 6.89 -34.57 -4.05
C GLY A 126 6.75 -34.60 -2.53
N ASN A 127 7.30 -35.63 -1.88
CA ASN A 127 7.04 -35.91 -0.47
C ASN A 127 8.27 -35.61 0.39
N ALA A 128 8.06 -34.94 1.54
CA ALA A 128 9.14 -34.64 2.47
C ALA A 128 8.67 -34.55 3.91
N LEU A 129 9.55 -34.87 4.84
CA LEU A 129 9.39 -34.58 6.27
C LEU A 129 10.25 -33.35 6.61
N PHE A 130 9.67 -32.45 7.34
CA PHE A 130 10.28 -31.17 7.76
C PHE A 130 10.47 -31.16 9.28
N ASP A 131 11.66 -30.79 9.73
CA ASP A 131 11.93 -30.38 11.10
C ASP A 131 12.43 -28.94 11.08
N ILE A 132 11.50 -27.99 11.28
CA ILE A 132 11.75 -26.57 11.09
C ILE A 132 12.16 -25.92 12.40
N ALA A 133 13.30 -25.21 12.36
CA ALA A 133 13.83 -24.42 13.48
C ALA A 133 12.84 -23.30 13.87
N GLY A 134 12.59 -23.15 15.18
CA GLY A 134 11.61 -22.20 15.71
C GLY A 134 12.05 -20.75 15.51
N ASN A 135 11.25 -19.97 14.78
CA ASN A 135 11.41 -18.52 14.66
C ASN A 135 10.08 -17.85 14.37
N ARG A 136 9.52 -17.19 15.39
CA ARG A 136 8.20 -16.50 15.27
C ARG A 136 8.25 -15.20 14.44
N GLN A 137 9.41 -14.59 14.30
CA GLN A 137 9.59 -13.33 13.56
C GLN A 137 9.84 -13.58 12.08
N ARG A 138 10.28 -14.78 11.71
CA ARG A 138 10.56 -15.20 10.33
C ARG A 138 9.83 -16.49 10.03
N PRO A 139 8.55 -16.44 9.59
CA PRO A 139 7.79 -17.64 9.22
C PRO A 139 8.51 -18.43 8.13
N PHE A 140 8.33 -19.74 8.15
CA PHE A 140 8.81 -20.65 7.13
C PHE A 140 7.67 -21.00 6.20
N LEU A 141 7.82 -20.69 4.92
CA LEU A 141 6.83 -20.88 3.87
C LEU A 141 7.27 -21.99 2.93
N ILE A 142 6.37 -22.93 2.67
CA ILE A 142 6.58 -24.00 1.70
C ILE A 142 5.52 -23.85 0.62
N GLU A 143 5.97 -23.62 -0.60
CA GLU A 143 5.11 -23.61 -1.79
C GLU A 143 5.08 -25.00 -2.40
N THR A 144 3.90 -25.56 -2.57
CA THR A 144 3.68 -26.74 -3.42
C THR A 144 2.87 -26.34 -4.65
N GLU A 145 2.50 -27.28 -5.50
CA GLU A 145 1.67 -27.00 -6.67
C GLU A 145 0.31 -26.39 -6.24
N ASP A 146 -0.39 -27.03 -5.30
CA ASP A 146 -1.77 -26.69 -4.94
C ASP A 146 -1.89 -25.93 -3.61
N THR A 147 -0.85 -25.93 -2.76
CA THR A 147 -0.93 -25.38 -1.40
C THR A 147 0.24 -24.47 -1.07
N ARG A 148 -0.02 -23.56 -0.14
CA ARG A 148 0.99 -22.81 0.61
C ARG A 148 0.92 -23.23 2.06
N ILE A 149 2.05 -23.63 2.62
CA ILE A 149 2.17 -24.07 4.02
C ILE A 149 2.99 -23.04 4.77
N GLU A 150 2.49 -22.60 5.92
CA GLU A 150 3.17 -21.64 6.78
C GLU A 150 3.35 -22.21 8.18
N VAL A 151 4.59 -22.15 8.69
CA VAL A 151 4.96 -22.63 10.02
C VAL A 151 5.93 -21.69 10.73
N LEU A 152 5.97 -21.74 12.06
CA LEU A 152 6.87 -20.94 12.88
C LEU A 152 7.97 -21.76 13.57
N GLY A 153 7.84 -23.09 13.54
CA GLY A 153 8.76 -24.02 14.20
C GLY A 153 8.04 -25.31 14.54
N THR A 154 8.00 -26.23 13.59
CA THR A 154 7.15 -27.42 13.59
C THR A 154 7.88 -28.60 12.99
N ALA A 155 7.50 -29.82 13.41
CA ALA A 155 7.88 -31.05 12.75
C ALA A 155 6.64 -31.68 12.12
N PHE A 156 6.67 -31.90 10.80
CA PHE A 156 5.52 -32.37 10.04
C PHE A 156 5.93 -33.05 8.74
N ASN A 157 5.06 -33.89 8.23
CA ASN A 157 5.24 -34.60 6.97
C ASN A 157 4.26 -34.03 5.93
N VAL A 158 4.73 -33.85 4.71
CA VAL A 158 3.94 -33.43 3.53
C VAL A 158 4.04 -34.49 2.47
N LYS A 159 2.89 -34.90 1.95
CA LYS A 159 2.79 -35.68 0.72
C LYS A 159 2.08 -34.80 -0.32
N SER A 160 2.82 -34.44 -1.35
CA SER A 160 2.38 -33.55 -2.42
C SER A 160 2.94 -34.06 -3.75
N ASP A 161 2.75 -35.36 -4.02
CA ASP A 161 2.99 -35.94 -5.34
C ASP A 161 1.68 -35.97 -6.12
N ASN A 162 1.76 -35.79 -7.43
CA ASN A 162 0.58 -35.74 -8.30
C ASN A 162 -0.13 -37.09 -8.47
N THR A 163 0.30 -38.11 -7.76
CA THR A 163 -0.26 -39.48 -7.82
C THR A 163 -1.29 -39.74 -6.72
N GLN A 164 -1.28 -38.94 -5.65
CA GLN A 164 -2.14 -39.11 -4.49
C GLN A 164 -2.69 -37.75 -4.03
N PRO A 165 -3.83 -37.72 -3.30
CA PRO A 165 -4.32 -36.49 -2.69
C PRO A 165 -3.28 -35.90 -1.73
N PHE A 166 -3.25 -34.55 -1.63
CA PHE A 166 -2.43 -33.84 -0.66
C PHE A 166 -2.72 -34.35 0.76
N GLU A 167 -1.67 -34.75 1.48
CA GLU A 167 -1.73 -35.20 2.87
C GLU A 167 -0.69 -34.43 3.70
N LEU A 168 -1.10 -33.94 4.86
CA LEU A 168 -0.24 -33.26 5.82
C LEU A 168 -0.48 -33.84 7.21
N SER A 169 0.61 -34.29 7.86
CA SER A 169 0.59 -34.85 9.22
C SER A 169 1.56 -34.08 10.11
N VAL A 170 1.06 -33.53 11.23
CA VAL A 170 1.84 -32.72 12.17
C VAL A 170 2.27 -33.57 13.36
N GLN A 171 3.59 -33.64 13.60
CA GLN A 171 4.17 -34.35 14.76
C GLN A 171 4.37 -33.41 15.96
N ARG A 172 4.70 -32.13 15.71
CA ARG A 172 4.95 -31.13 16.74
C ARG A 172 4.58 -29.75 16.22
N GLY A 173 3.77 -28.99 16.99
CA GLY A 173 3.44 -27.60 16.73
C GLY A 173 2.15 -27.41 15.95
N MET A 174 2.08 -26.39 15.15
CA MET A 174 0.92 -25.98 14.36
C MET A 174 1.35 -25.60 12.96
N VAL A 175 0.57 -25.99 11.97
CA VAL A 175 0.76 -25.72 10.56
C VAL A 175 -0.48 -24.99 10.03
N LYS A 176 -0.28 -23.90 9.32
CA LYS A 176 -1.31 -23.24 8.52
C LYS A 176 -1.15 -23.69 7.07
N VAL A 177 -2.20 -24.18 6.46
CA VAL A 177 -2.25 -24.57 5.05
C VAL A 177 -3.26 -23.70 4.32
N THR A 178 -2.83 -23.04 3.26
CA THR A 178 -3.70 -22.25 2.38
C THR A 178 -3.84 -22.99 1.04
N LEU A 179 -5.06 -23.30 0.66
CA LEU A 179 -5.36 -23.91 -0.64
C LEU A 179 -5.32 -22.82 -1.72
N LYS A 180 -4.44 -22.96 -2.73
CA LYS A 180 -4.26 -21.92 -3.78
C LYS A 180 -5.51 -21.69 -4.64
N GLN A 181 -6.30 -22.72 -4.89
CA GLN A 181 -7.49 -22.65 -5.73
C GLN A 181 -8.63 -21.85 -5.07
N SER A 182 -8.84 -22.06 -3.76
CA SER A 182 -9.97 -21.46 -3.02
C SER A 182 -9.56 -20.29 -2.12
N GLY A 183 -8.26 -20.13 -1.83
CA GLY A 183 -7.76 -19.20 -0.82
C GLY A 183 -8.16 -19.58 0.62
N GLN A 184 -8.66 -20.79 0.83
CA GLN A 184 -9.11 -21.27 2.15
C GLN A 184 -7.93 -21.61 3.02
N ASP A 185 -7.94 -21.12 4.27
CA ASP A 185 -6.96 -21.46 5.31
C ASP A 185 -7.45 -22.60 6.19
N VAL A 186 -6.59 -23.57 6.43
CA VAL A 186 -6.81 -24.70 7.33
C VAL A 186 -5.67 -24.74 8.34
N TYR A 187 -5.99 -24.89 9.63
CA TYR A 187 -4.98 -25.04 10.69
C TYR A 187 -4.96 -26.49 11.17
N VAL A 188 -3.77 -27.09 11.13
CA VAL A 188 -3.52 -28.47 11.60
C VAL A 188 -2.59 -28.43 12.80
N LYS A 189 -2.95 -29.11 13.87
CA LYS A 189 -2.16 -29.17 15.10
C LYS A 189 -1.78 -30.63 15.40
N ALA A 190 -0.63 -30.82 16.07
CA ALA A 190 -0.20 -32.10 16.58
C ALA A 190 -1.16 -32.65 17.63
#